data_b1f9c4d2ba1118be7ab8f303957a01b0
#
_entry.id   b1f9c4d2ba1118be7ab8f303957a01b0
#
_cell.length_a   1.000
_cell.length_b   1.000
_cell.length_c   1.000
_cell.angle_alpha   90.00
_cell.angle_beta   90.00
_cell.angle_gamma   90.00
#
_symmetry.space_group_name_H-M   'P 1'
#
loop_
_entity.id
_entity.type
_entity.pdbx_description
1 polymer ?
#
loop_
_entity_poly.entity_id
_entity_poly.type
_entity_poly.pdbx_seq_one_letter_code
_entity_poly.pdbx_strand_id
1 'polypeptide(L)'
;MTLKKLTTATLLLASLGLFAGPAQANLTPQQSAAILKAYDGSDPAGFRQFLGKLVDSDLAKADNLADTVQAYLGSKPLSADQQNEINRLLGLYTRIKYGKAATETLRELVAIPTFQVEGVPQHENPEFLKIADKIKALAEGFGLTFRNIDNRVYEISLGDNDKEVVGIHAHADVVPVNPANWKLEDGTRLDPFKVTLVGDRMYGRGTEDDKNGIVVALYALKVAKDEKLPLARQFKLLVDTTEETTGEAIPYYFARNPKPNYNLALDGGYPVVIAEKGYGTVMASFRRRPATGKGAEVTQLTGGLATNQIPSTSVRPCSATTQLYWPRA
;
A
#
# COMPACT_ATOMS: atom_id res chain seq x y z
N MET A 1 36.83 21.41 15.51
CA MET A 1 37.23 20.52 14.39
C MET A 1 36.00 19.66 14.04
N THR A 2 35.17 20.20 13.16
CA THR A 2 33.84 19.70 12.82
C THR A 2 33.96 19.03 11.47
N LEU A 3 33.89 17.71 11.38
CA LEU A 3 33.94 17.02 10.11
C LEU A 3 32.66 16.22 9.89
N LYS A 4 31.86 16.75 8.96
CA LYS A 4 31.14 16.02 7.88
C LYS A 4 30.36 14.77 8.28
N LYS A 5 29.16 15.00 8.83
CA LYS A 5 28.04 14.07 8.71
C LYS A 5 27.13 14.59 7.57
N LEU A 6 27.64 14.61 6.36
CA LEU A 6 26.86 14.84 5.15
C LEU A 6 27.13 13.66 4.22
N THR A 7 26.08 13.20 3.58
CA THR A 7 26.09 12.44 2.33
C THR A 7 25.71 10.96 2.32
N THR A 8 24.96 10.44 3.30
CA THR A 8 24.39 9.11 3.04
C THR A 8 22.90 8.99 3.40
N ALA A 9 22.28 10.09 3.84
CA ALA A 9 20.88 10.10 4.27
C ALA A 9 19.85 10.30 3.15
N THR A 10 20.29 10.41 1.91
CA THR A 10 19.42 10.71 0.76
C THR A 10 18.91 9.47 0.05
N LEU A 11 19.16 8.28 0.60
CA LEU A 11 18.97 7.01 -0.10
C LEU A 11 17.51 6.57 -0.28
N LEU A 12 16.57 7.04 0.53
CA LEU A 12 15.16 6.62 0.42
C LEU A 12 14.20 7.72 -0.08
N LEU A 13 14.63 8.96 -0.25
CA LEU A 13 13.73 10.09 -0.54
C LEU A 13 14.23 11.08 -1.60
N ALA A 14 15.28 10.76 -2.32
CA ALA A 14 15.81 11.62 -3.39
C ALA A 14 14.90 11.72 -4.64
N SER A 15 13.74 11.09 -4.65
CA SER A 15 12.77 11.24 -5.74
C SER A 15 11.82 12.44 -5.60
N LEU A 16 11.91 13.21 -4.51
CA LEU A 16 11.13 14.46 -4.32
C LEU A 16 11.97 15.71 -4.60
N GLY A 17 12.92 15.62 -5.49
CA GLY A 17 13.74 16.73 -5.92
C GLY A 17 13.52 17.10 -7.36
N LEU A 18 12.86 18.24 -7.59
CA LEU A 18 13.03 19.18 -8.73
C LEU A 18 13.19 18.56 -10.13
N PHE A 19 12.36 18.97 -11.03
CA PHE A 19 12.43 18.85 -12.49
C PHE A 19 13.87 18.89 -13.06
N ALA A 20 14.57 17.79 -12.93
CA ALA A 20 15.66 17.41 -13.81
C ALA A 20 15.05 16.54 -14.90
N GLY A 21 15.42 16.75 -16.17
CA GLY A 21 14.96 15.98 -17.31
C GLY A 21 15.04 14.46 -17.06
N PRO A 22 14.50 13.63 -17.93
CA PRO A 22 14.39 12.20 -17.68
C PRO A 22 15.78 11.67 -17.32
N ALA A 23 15.99 11.41 -16.02
CA ALA A 23 17.19 10.73 -15.57
C ALA A 23 17.22 9.40 -16.30
N GLN A 24 18.18 9.20 -17.16
CA GLN A 24 18.37 7.95 -17.89
C GLN A 24 18.63 6.89 -16.83
N ALA A 25 17.66 5.99 -16.67
CA ALA A 25 17.77 4.91 -15.72
C ALA A 25 18.84 3.95 -16.26
N ASN A 26 19.97 3.89 -15.58
CA ASN A 26 21.07 3.01 -15.99
C ASN A 26 20.65 1.52 -15.88
N LEU A 27 19.81 1.17 -14.91
CA LEU A 27 19.26 -0.18 -14.77
C LEU A 27 17.94 -0.32 -15.54
N THR A 28 17.98 -0.98 -16.67
CA THR A 28 16.81 -1.21 -17.54
C THR A 28 15.84 -2.23 -16.92
N PRO A 29 14.56 -2.25 -17.36
CA PRO A 29 13.61 -3.30 -16.96
C PRO A 29 14.12 -4.71 -17.27
N GLN A 30 14.80 -4.90 -18.42
CA GLN A 30 15.37 -6.18 -18.84
C GLN A 30 16.49 -6.63 -17.91
N GLN A 31 17.39 -5.73 -17.52
CA GLN A 31 18.44 -6.01 -16.54
C GLN A 31 17.87 -6.34 -15.18
N SER A 32 16.86 -5.59 -14.72
CA SER A 32 16.15 -5.88 -13.48
C SER A 32 15.53 -7.28 -13.48
N ALA A 33 14.87 -7.65 -14.59
CA ALA A 33 14.29 -8.98 -14.74
C ALA A 33 15.36 -10.09 -14.78
N ALA A 34 16.51 -9.84 -15.44
CA ALA A 34 17.62 -10.77 -15.47
C ALA A 34 18.24 -10.99 -14.08
N ILE A 35 18.42 -9.91 -13.30
CA ILE A 35 18.90 -10.00 -11.91
C ILE A 35 17.90 -10.79 -11.07
N LEU A 36 16.61 -10.47 -11.11
CA LEU A 36 15.58 -11.18 -10.36
C LEU A 36 15.58 -12.69 -10.71
N LYS A 37 15.70 -13.03 -11.98
CA LYS A 37 15.76 -14.42 -12.43
C LYS A 37 17.03 -15.15 -11.95
N ALA A 38 18.19 -14.49 -12.01
CA ALA A 38 19.47 -15.08 -11.62
C ALA A 38 19.55 -15.35 -10.09
N TYR A 39 18.84 -14.55 -9.30
CA TYR A 39 18.82 -14.67 -7.84
C TYR A 39 17.51 -15.27 -7.31
N ASP A 40 16.65 -15.81 -8.17
CA ASP A 40 15.41 -16.45 -7.76
C ASP A 40 15.68 -17.60 -6.76
N GLY A 41 14.94 -17.61 -5.65
CA GLY A 41 15.13 -18.58 -4.57
C GLY A 41 16.41 -18.42 -3.75
N SER A 42 17.24 -17.40 -4.03
CA SER A 42 18.43 -17.10 -3.22
C SER A 42 18.06 -16.35 -1.93
N ASP A 43 18.89 -16.51 -0.89
CA ASP A 43 18.78 -15.77 0.37
C ASP A 43 20.11 -15.08 0.66
N PRO A 44 20.37 -13.88 0.08
CA PRO A 44 21.59 -13.13 0.35
C PRO A 44 21.59 -12.66 1.80
N ALA A 45 22.74 -12.81 2.49
CA ALA A 45 22.88 -12.47 3.89
C ALA A 45 22.73 -10.96 4.17
N GLY A 46 23.00 -10.10 3.17
CA GLY A 46 22.84 -8.65 3.26
C GLY A 46 23.01 -7.97 1.92
N PHE A 47 22.64 -6.69 1.85
CA PHE A 47 22.68 -5.92 0.62
C PHE A 47 24.11 -5.78 0.06
N ARG A 48 25.09 -5.53 0.92
CA ARG A 48 26.49 -5.42 0.47
C ARG A 48 27.02 -6.74 -0.10
N GLN A 49 26.63 -7.89 0.47
CA GLN A 49 27.00 -9.20 -0.07
C GLN A 49 26.32 -9.46 -1.43
N PHE A 50 25.03 -9.11 -1.55
CA PHE A 50 24.32 -9.18 -2.82
C PHE A 50 25.03 -8.35 -3.90
N LEU A 51 25.40 -7.10 -3.59
CA LEU A 51 26.12 -6.22 -4.52
C LEU A 51 27.51 -6.78 -4.89
N GLY A 52 28.25 -7.36 -3.93
CA GLY A 52 29.54 -8.00 -4.21
C GLY A 52 29.40 -9.15 -5.20
N LYS A 53 28.42 -10.03 -5.00
CA LYS A 53 28.12 -11.12 -5.95
C LYS A 53 27.66 -10.60 -7.31
N LEU A 54 26.88 -9.53 -7.33
CA LEU A 54 26.38 -8.93 -8.57
C LEU A 54 27.52 -8.36 -9.40
N VAL A 55 28.47 -7.65 -8.78
CA VAL A 55 29.62 -7.02 -9.49
C VAL A 55 30.54 -8.06 -10.14
N ASP A 56 30.63 -9.25 -9.54
CA ASP A 56 31.45 -10.36 -10.04
C ASP A 56 30.75 -11.12 -11.20
N SER A 57 29.48 -10.80 -11.45
CA SER A 57 28.65 -11.47 -12.47
C SER A 57 28.66 -10.73 -13.82
N ASP A 58 28.32 -11.44 -14.90
CA ASP A 58 28.15 -10.83 -16.22
C ASP A 58 27.00 -9.80 -16.27
N LEU A 59 26.08 -9.85 -15.31
CA LEU A 59 24.94 -8.92 -15.20
C LEU A 59 25.38 -7.49 -14.88
N ALA A 60 26.52 -7.32 -14.21
CA ALA A 60 27.04 -6.01 -13.86
C ALA A 60 27.94 -5.39 -14.94
N LYS A 61 28.30 -6.13 -16.01
CA LYS A 61 29.21 -5.66 -17.06
C LYS A 61 28.59 -4.60 -17.99
N ALA A 62 27.26 -4.46 -17.96
CA ALA A 62 26.55 -3.47 -18.76
C ALA A 62 26.49 -2.12 -18.05
N ASP A 63 26.65 -1.03 -18.82
CA ASP A 63 26.25 0.35 -18.49
C ASP A 63 26.86 0.96 -17.20
N ASN A 64 28.12 0.71 -16.88
CA ASN A 64 28.80 1.23 -15.70
C ASN A 64 28.21 0.79 -14.33
N LEU A 65 27.34 -0.23 -14.31
CA LEU A 65 26.76 -0.75 -13.10
C LEU A 65 27.83 -1.24 -12.13
N ALA A 66 28.86 -1.91 -12.67
CA ALA A 66 30.00 -2.38 -11.86
C ALA A 66 30.72 -1.23 -11.16
N ASP A 67 30.96 -0.12 -11.85
CA ASP A 67 31.64 1.05 -11.28
C ASP A 67 30.80 1.70 -10.17
N THR A 68 29.49 1.83 -10.38
CA THR A 68 28.56 2.35 -9.38
C THR A 68 28.55 1.47 -8.13
N VAL A 69 28.45 0.15 -8.30
CA VAL A 69 28.45 -0.81 -7.18
C VAL A 69 29.79 -0.79 -6.44
N GLN A 70 30.92 -0.77 -7.16
CA GLN A 70 32.26 -0.68 -6.56
C GLN A 70 32.47 0.63 -5.78
N ALA A 71 31.97 1.76 -6.31
CA ALA A 71 32.00 3.04 -5.62
C ALA A 71 31.22 2.98 -4.30
N TYR A 72 30.01 2.41 -4.32
CA TYR A 72 29.19 2.21 -3.11
C TYR A 72 29.86 1.28 -2.10
N LEU A 73 30.38 0.12 -2.54
CA LEU A 73 31.08 -0.83 -1.69
C LEU A 73 32.34 -0.23 -1.08
N GLY A 74 33.03 0.63 -1.82
CA GLY A 74 34.22 1.37 -1.37
C GLY A 74 33.89 2.62 -0.57
N SER A 75 32.62 2.90 -0.26
CA SER A 75 32.17 4.10 0.47
C SER A 75 32.62 5.41 -0.17
N LYS A 76 32.75 5.43 -1.50
CA LYS A 76 33.08 6.63 -2.27
C LYS A 76 31.82 7.51 -2.43
N PRO A 77 31.99 8.83 -2.61
CA PRO A 77 30.88 9.70 -2.98
C PRO A 77 30.22 9.23 -4.29
N LEU A 78 28.88 9.24 -4.30
CA LEU A 78 28.10 8.87 -5.47
C LEU A 78 27.47 10.11 -6.08
N SER A 79 27.33 10.14 -7.40
CA SER A 79 26.46 11.10 -8.09
C SER A 79 24.99 10.79 -7.79
N ALA A 80 24.07 11.73 -8.10
CA ALA A 80 22.63 11.51 -7.93
C ALA A 80 22.14 10.30 -8.75
N ASP A 81 22.64 10.10 -9.95
CA ASP A 81 22.28 8.97 -10.81
C ASP A 81 22.78 7.65 -10.23
N GLN A 82 24.02 7.59 -9.80
CA GLN A 82 24.57 6.42 -9.12
C GLN A 82 23.80 6.09 -7.84
N GLN A 83 23.37 7.12 -7.09
CA GLN A 83 22.56 6.95 -5.92
C GLN A 83 21.19 6.33 -6.27
N ASN A 84 20.53 6.82 -7.32
CA ASN A 84 19.27 6.27 -7.81
C ASN A 84 19.43 4.81 -8.25
N GLU A 85 20.55 4.47 -8.88
CA GLU A 85 20.85 3.10 -9.28
C GLU A 85 21.01 2.17 -8.06
N ILE A 86 21.76 2.58 -7.05
CA ILE A 86 21.88 1.83 -5.79
C ILE A 86 20.50 1.66 -5.12
N ASN A 87 19.65 2.68 -5.15
CA ASN A 87 18.28 2.58 -4.61
C ASN A 87 17.44 1.54 -5.35
N ARG A 88 17.56 1.46 -6.68
CA ARG A 88 16.90 0.43 -7.48
C ARG A 88 17.41 -0.97 -7.17
N LEU A 89 18.72 -1.12 -7.03
CA LEU A 89 19.33 -2.39 -6.61
C LEU A 89 18.89 -2.79 -5.21
N LEU A 90 18.71 -1.84 -4.30
CA LEU A 90 18.14 -2.11 -2.98
C LEU A 90 16.70 -2.63 -3.08
N GLY A 91 15.90 -2.06 -3.98
CA GLY A 91 14.55 -2.55 -4.28
C GLY A 91 14.54 -4.00 -4.81
N LEU A 92 15.44 -4.32 -5.76
CA LEU A 92 15.60 -5.69 -6.27
C LEU A 92 16.05 -6.66 -5.18
N TYR A 93 17.03 -6.27 -4.40
CA TYR A 93 17.49 -7.04 -3.24
C TYR A 93 16.34 -7.31 -2.25
N THR A 94 15.55 -6.28 -1.93
CA THR A 94 14.39 -6.40 -1.04
C THR A 94 13.40 -7.43 -1.57
N ARG A 95 13.10 -7.40 -2.87
CA ARG A 95 12.22 -8.39 -3.52
C ARG A 95 12.81 -9.80 -3.48
N ILE A 96 14.11 -9.96 -3.75
CA ILE A 96 14.80 -11.25 -3.70
C ILE A 96 14.74 -11.82 -2.28
N LYS A 97 15.12 -11.03 -1.30
CA LYS A 97 15.26 -11.49 0.08
C LYS A 97 13.93 -11.67 0.79
N TYR A 98 13.00 -10.75 0.61
CA TYR A 98 11.77 -10.68 1.40
C TYR A 98 10.49 -10.91 0.60
N GLY A 99 10.54 -11.01 -0.73
CA GLY A 99 9.35 -11.07 -1.58
C GLY A 99 8.41 -12.22 -1.23
N LYS A 100 8.95 -13.41 -0.93
CA LYS A 100 8.14 -14.56 -0.48
C LYS A 100 7.46 -14.28 0.86
N ALA A 101 8.20 -13.77 1.83
CA ALA A 101 7.66 -13.45 3.15
C ALA A 101 6.63 -12.30 3.08
N ALA A 102 6.89 -11.28 2.26
CA ALA A 102 5.94 -10.19 2.01
C ALA A 102 4.64 -10.70 1.37
N THR A 103 4.73 -11.61 0.40
CA THR A 103 3.56 -12.24 -0.20
C THR A 103 2.75 -13.02 0.83
N GLU A 104 3.41 -13.76 1.72
CA GLU A 104 2.71 -14.50 2.76
C GLU A 104 2.07 -13.56 3.79
N THR A 105 2.77 -12.50 4.18
CA THR A 105 2.20 -11.44 5.03
C THR A 105 0.94 -10.83 4.40
N LEU A 106 0.96 -10.55 3.07
CA LEU A 106 -0.22 -10.06 2.38
C LEU A 106 -1.39 -11.06 2.44
N ARG A 107 -1.12 -12.36 2.27
CA ARG A 107 -2.15 -13.41 2.41
C ARG A 107 -2.79 -13.39 3.80
N GLU A 108 -1.99 -13.28 4.83
CA GLU A 108 -2.44 -13.24 6.21
C GLU A 108 -3.28 -11.98 6.51
N LEU A 109 -2.89 -10.80 5.99
CA LEU A 109 -3.67 -9.58 6.17
C LEU A 109 -4.98 -9.62 5.38
N VAL A 110 -4.97 -10.12 4.15
CA VAL A 110 -6.18 -10.27 3.32
C VAL A 110 -7.19 -11.23 3.94
N ALA A 111 -6.73 -12.25 4.66
CA ALA A 111 -7.60 -13.20 5.35
C ALA A 111 -8.44 -12.59 6.50
N ILE A 112 -8.13 -11.37 6.92
CA ILE A 112 -8.88 -10.63 7.94
C ILE A 112 -9.86 -9.68 7.24
N PRO A 113 -11.18 -9.91 7.29
CA PRO A 113 -12.17 -9.17 6.50
C PRO A 113 -12.54 -7.83 7.16
N THR A 114 -11.70 -6.83 7.03
CA THR A 114 -11.80 -5.50 7.65
C THR A 114 -12.73 -4.56 6.87
N PHE A 115 -13.97 -4.93 6.64
CA PHE A 115 -14.98 -4.05 6.07
C PHE A 115 -15.94 -3.52 7.13
N GLN A 116 -16.61 -2.42 6.82
CA GLN A 116 -17.59 -1.82 7.71
C GLN A 116 -18.78 -2.75 7.94
N VAL A 117 -19.19 -2.89 9.20
CA VAL A 117 -20.41 -3.60 9.60
C VAL A 117 -21.41 -2.56 10.08
N GLU A 118 -22.63 -2.59 9.54
CA GLU A 118 -23.68 -1.64 9.91
C GLU A 118 -23.96 -1.68 11.42
N GLY A 119 -23.99 -0.49 12.04
CA GLY A 119 -24.24 -0.34 13.47
C GLY A 119 -23.05 -0.67 14.39
N VAL A 120 -21.90 -1.05 13.84
CA VAL A 120 -20.67 -1.31 14.60
C VAL A 120 -19.62 -0.26 14.26
N PRO A 121 -19.16 0.56 15.23
CA PRO A 121 -18.03 1.46 15.00
C PRO A 121 -16.78 0.68 14.59
N GLN A 122 -16.05 1.15 13.57
CA GLN A 122 -14.89 0.41 13.06
C GLN A 122 -13.83 0.15 14.12
N HIS A 123 -13.58 1.09 15.03
CA HIS A 123 -12.62 0.93 16.13
C HIS A 123 -13.05 -0.07 17.22
N GLU A 124 -14.30 -0.55 17.19
CA GLU A 124 -14.84 -1.60 18.06
C GLU A 124 -15.05 -2.93 17.33
N ASN A 125 -14.92 -2.94 16.01
CA ASN A 125 -15.10 -4.15 15.20
C ASN A 125 -13.96 -5.15 15.47
N PRO A 126 -14.27 -6.41 15.85
CA PRO A 126 -13.27 -7.42 16.18
C PRO A 126 -12.24 -7.69 15.07
N GLU A 127 -12.61 -7.52 13.80
CA GLU A 127 -11.68 -7.75 12.69
C GLU A 127 -10.57 -6.66 12.64
N PHE A 128 -10.90 -5.42 13.04
CA PHE A 128 -9.89 -4.37 13.18
C PHE A 128 -8.97 -4.59 14.39
N LEU A 129 -9.45 -5.21 15.46
CA LEU A 129 -8.59 -5.62 16.57
C LEU A 129 -7.62 -6.74 16.14
N LYS A 130 -8.11 -7.72 15.39
CA LYS A 130 -7.25 -8.80 14.86
C LYS A 130 -6.17 -8.29 13.92
N ILE A 131 -6.49 -7.38 12.99
CA ILE A 131 -5.48 -6.83 12.08
C ILE A 131 -4.48 -5.94 12.83
N ALA A 132 -4.91 -5.20 13.86
CA ALA A 132 -4.02 -4.44 14.73
C ALA A 132 -2.98 -5.35 15.42
N ASP A 133 -3.45 -6.46 16.01
CA ASP A 133 -2.57 -7.45 16.67
C ASP A 133 -1.59 -8.07 15.66
N LYS A 134 -2.05 -8.36 14.44
CA LYS A 134 -1.19 -8.89 13.38
C LYS A 134 -0.12 -7.90 12.94
N ILE A 135 -0.50 -6.65 12.70
CA ILE A 135 0.43 -5.57 12.32
C ILE A 135 1.42 -5.30 13.46
N LYS A 136 0.94 -5.30 14.70
CA LYS A 136 1.78 -5.16 15.90
C LYS A 136 2.86 -6.26 15.95
N ALA A 137 2.44 -7.52 15.84
CA ALA A 137 3.36 -8.65 15.87
C ALA A 137 4.43 -8.58 14.76
N LEU A 138 4.03 -8.16 13.56
CA LEU A 138 4.97 -7.93 12.44
C LEU A 138 5.95 -6.79 12.74
N ALA A 139 5.44 -5.63 13.17
CA ALA A 139 6.28 -4.47 13.48
C ALA A 139 7.30 -4.77 14.58
N GLU A 140 6.85 -5.36 15.70
CA GLU A 140 7.72 -5.75 16.81
C GLU A 140 8.72 -6.83 16.39
N GLY A 141 8.28 -7.83 15.59
CA GLY A 141 9.16 -8.86 15.03
C GLY A 141 10.21 -8.32 14.08
N PHE A 142 9.98 -7.17 13.45
CA PHE A 142 10.94 -6.45 12.61
C PHE A 142 11.80 -5.45 13.43
N GLY A 143 11.60 -5.36 14.74
CA GLY A 143 12.27 -4.41 15.60
C GLY A 143 11.86 -2.96 15.36
N LEU A 144 10.66 -2.72 14.87
CA LEU A 144 10.04 -1.41 14.67
C LEU A 144 9.19 -1.06 15.91
N THR A 145 8.94 0.23 16.11
CA THR A 145 8.07 0.69 17.19
C THR A 145 6.62 0.69 16.71
N PHE A 146 5.71 0.11 17.50
CA PHE A 146 4.28 0.10 17.22
C PHE A 146 3.51 0.90 18.27
N ARG A 147 2.52 1.67 17.82
CA ARG A 147 1.55 2.36 18.66
C ARG A 147 0.14 2.17 18.07
N ASN A 148 -0.79 1.74 18.89
CA ASN A 148 -2.21 1.72 18.55
C ASN A 148 -2.87 3.00 19.06
N ILE A 149 -3.43 3.81 18.18
CA ILE A 149 -4.10 5.07 18.49
C ILE A 149 -5.61 4.80 18.50
N ASP A 150 -6.10 4.31 19.63
CA ASP A 150 -7.53 4.08 19.93
C ASP A 150 -8.24 3.20 18.87
N ASN A 151 -7.54 2.21 18.31
CA ASN A 151 -7.99 1.34 17.23
C ASN A 151 -8.44 2.09 15.95
N ARG A 152 -8.02 3.35 15.79
CA ARG A 152 -8.32 4.17 14.61
C ARG A 152 -7.14 4.29 13.65
N VAL A 153 -5.94 4.42 14.21
CA VAL A 153 -4.71 4.45 13.41
C VAL A 153 -3.66 3.57 14.09
N TYR A 154 -2.99 2.73 13.30
CA TYR A 154 -1.83 1.99 13.76
C TYR A 154 -0.58 2.69 13.23
N GLU A 155 0.24 3.20 14.15
CA GLU A 155 1.48 3.89 13.85
C GLU A 155 2.66 2.92 14.00
N ILE A 156 3.45 2.77 12.95
CA ILE A 156 4.70 2.01 12.99
C ILE A 156 5.85 2.94 12.64
N SER A 157 6.89 3.00 13.47
CA SER A 157 7.96 3.98 13.27
C SER A 157 9.36 3.38 13.30
N LEU A 158 10.26 4.04 12.55
CA LEU A 158 11.69 3.78 12.49
C LEU A 158 12.44 5.10 12.44
N GLY A 159 13.53 5.20 13.23
CA GLY A 159 14.33 6.41 13.41
C GLY A 159 13.90 7.21 14.63
N ASP A 160 14.76 8.12 15.05
CA ASP A 160 14.66 8.89 16.30
C ASP A 160 14.57 10.41 16.09
N ASN A 161 14.71 10.90 14.86
CA ASN A 161 14.61 12.33 14.55
C ASN A 161 13.14 12.76 14.41
N ASP A 162 12.51 13.06 15.53
CA ASP A 162 11.12 13.49 15.61
C ASP A 162 10.85 14.91 15.06
N LYS A 163 11.91 15.68 14.77
CA LYS A 163 11.81 17.02 14.17
C LYS A 163 11.62 16.99 12.66
N GLU A 164 12.06 15.92 12.01
CA GLU A 164 11.87 15.70 10.58
C GLU A 164 11.25 14.33 10.35
N VAL A 165 9.95 14.31 10.10
CA VAL A 165 9.16 13.09 9.97
C VAL A 165 8.64 12.92 8.55
N VAL A 166 8.76 11.70 8.02
CA VAL A 166 8.11 11.26 6.78
C VAL A 166 6.96 10.34 7.16
N GLY A 167 5.74 10.75 6.84
CA GLY A 167 4.54 9.95 6.95
C GLY A 167 4.36 9.09 5.69
N ILE A 168 4.15 7.82 5.89
CA ILE A 168 3.74 6.87 4.85
C ILE A 168 2.32 6.46 5.22
N HIS A 169 1.38 6.64 4.29
CA HIS A 169 -0.03 6.37 4.53
C HIS A 169 -0.47 5.13 3.75
N ALA A 170 -1.18 4.26 4.42
CA ALA A 170 -1.87 3.10 3.88
C ALA A 170 -3.13 2.86 4.71
N HIS A 171 -4.08 2.06 4.23
CA HIS A 171 -5.27 1.76 5.01
C HIS A 171 -5.52 0.25 5.16
N ALA A 172 -6.18 -0.12 6.25
CA ALA A 172 -6.48 -1.50 6.61
C ALA A 172 -7.91 -1.90 6.26
N ASP A 173 -8.83 -0.94 6.20
CA ASP A 173 -10.21 -1.21 5.83
C ASP A 173 -10.33 -1.52 4.33
N VAL A 174 -11.40 -2.19 3.99
CA VAL A 174 -11.70 -2.58 2.62
C VAL A 174 -13.19 -2.42 2.35
N VAL A 175 -13.59 -2.12 1.12
CA VAL A 175 -15.00 -2.11 0.74
C VAL A 175 -15.61 -3.52 0.86
N PRO A 176 -16.87 -3.61 1.30
CA PRO A 176 -17.56 -4.89 1.40
C PRO A 176 -17.72 -5.54 0.03
N VAL A 177 -17.85 -6.85 0.02
CA VAL A 177 -17.98 -7.65 -1.19
C VAL A 177 -19.24 -8.52 -1.16
N ASN A 178 -19.81 -8.79 -2.34
CA ASN A 178 -20.74 -9.89 -2.50
C ASN A 178 -19.97 -11.11 -3.02
N PRO A 179 -19.77 -12.16 -2.22
CA PRO A 179 -18.99 -13.35 -2.62
C PRO A 179 -19.55 -14.06 -3.86
N ALA A 180 -20.86 -13.93 -4.14
CA ALA A 180 -21.47 -14.53 -5.32
C ALA A 180 -20.96 -13.91 -6.63
N ASN A 181 -20.52 -12.65 -6.59
CA ASN A 181 -20.00 -11.93 -7.75
C ASN A 181 -18.47 -12.06 -7.90
N TRP A 182 -17.79 -12.68 -6.90
CA TRP A 182 -16.35 -12.81 -6.88
C TRP A 182 -15.90 -14.04 -7.69
N LYS A 183 -15.66 -13.79 -8.97
CA LYS A 183 -15.32 -14.84 -9.95
C LYS A 183 -14.45 -14.27 -11.07
N LEU A 184 -13.61 -15.13 -11.66
CA LEU A 184 -12.85 -14.84 -12.88
C LEU A 184 -13.77 -14.80 -14.12
N GLU A 185 -13.23 -14.34 -15.24
CA GLU A 185 -13.95 -14.27 -16.51
C GLU A 185 -14.44 -15.65 -17.01
N ASP A 186 -13.67 -16.70 -16.73
CA ASP A 186 -14.02 -18.10 -17.03
C ASP A 186 -15.08 -18.71 -16.10
N GLY A 187 -15.57 -17.92 -15.14
CA GLY A 187 -16.56 -18.34 -14.15
C GLY A 187 -16.01 -19.02 -12.91
N THR A 188 -14.67 -19.23 -12.81
CA THR A 188 -14.03 -19.80 -11.62
C THR A 188 -14.33 -18.91 -10.40
N ARG A 189 -14.95 -19.49 -9.38
CA ARG A 189 -15.26 -18.78 -8.13
C ARG A 189 -14.00 -18.58 -7.29
N LEU A 190 -13.87 -17.37 -6.75
CA LEU A 190 -12.82 -17.01 -5.81
C LEU A 190 -13.43 -16.72 -4.43
N ASP A 191 -12.63 -16.91 -3.40
CA ASP A 191 -12.91 -16.39 -2.07
C ASP A 191 -12.25 -14.99 -1.96
N PRO A 192 -12.99 -13.92 -1.72
CA PRO A 192 -12.43 -12.58 -1.65
C PRO A 192 -11.42 -12.40 -0.51
N PHE A 193 -11.50 -13.19 0.55
CA PHE A 193 -10.59 -13.11 1.71
C PHE A 193 -9.54 -14.24 1.74
N LYS A 194 -9.36 -14.93 0.62
CA LYS A 194 -8.30 -15.92 0.42
C LYS A 194 -7.54 -15.59 -0.85
N VAL A 195 -6.32 -15.07 -0.71
CA VAL A 195 -5.50 -14.72 -1.88
C VAL A 195 -5.31 -15.93 -2.79
N THR A 196 -5.77 -15.81 -4.02
CA THR A 196 -5.62 -16.83 -5.07
C THR A 196 -4.63 -16.30 -6.11
N LEU A 197 -3.62 -17.12 -6.42
CA LEU A 197 -2.65 -16.82 -7.47
C LEU A 197 -3.14 -17.41 -8.79
N VAL A 198 -3.25 -16.56 -9.82
CA VAL A 198 -3.60 -16.98 -11.19
C VAL A 198 -2.57 -16.37 -12.14
N GLY A 199 -1.72 -17.21 -12.70
CA GLY A 199 -0.55 -16.72 -13.45
C GLY A 199 0.38 -15.92 -12.53
N ASP A 200 0.64 -14.67 -12.90
CA ASP A 200 1.48 -13.72 -12.16
C ASP A 200 0.67 -12.73 -11.29
N ARG A 201 -0.66 -12.92 -11.18
CA ARG A 201 -1.57 -12.04 -10.46
C ARG A 201 -2.12 -12.66 -9.19
N MET A 202 -2.20 -11.86 -8.15
CA MET A 202 -2.86 -12.20 -6.89
C MET A 202 -4.25 -11.58 -6.84
N TYR A 203 -5.26 -12.41 -6.59
CA TYR A 203 -6.65 -12.00 -6.45
C TYR A 203 -7.09 -12.15 -4.99
N GLY A 204 -7.62 -11.08 -4.43
CA GLY A 204 -8.16 -11.02 -3.08
C GLY A 204 -8.59 -9.59 -2.75
N ARG A 205 -9.54 -9.40 -1.86
CA ARG A 205 -9.97 -8.06 -1.41
C ARG A 205 -8.87 -7.45 -0.53
N GLY A 206 -8.32 -6.29 -0.95
CA GLY A 206 -7.20 -5.65 -0.29
C GLY A 206 -5.81 -6.08 -0.80
N THR A 207 -5.71 -6.92 -1.85
CA THR A 207 -4.39 -7.26 -2.44
C THR A 207 -3.73 -6.09 -3.16
N GLU A 208 -4.48 -5.07 -3.53
CA GLU A 208 -4.01 -3.83 -4.14
C GLU A 208 -4.39 -2.65 -3.24
N ASP A 209 -5.62 -2.53 -2.89
CA ASP A 209 -6.29 -1.45 -2.18
C ASP A 209 -6.72 -1.93 -0.77
N ASP A 210 -5.99 -1.59 0.34
CA ASP A 210 -4.59 -1.11 0.33
C ASP A 210 -3.73 -1.89 1.37
N LYS A 211 -4.10 -3.15 1.67
CA LYS A 211 -3.26 -4.01 2.53
C LYS A 211 -1.88 -4.26 1.92
N ASN A 212 -1.77 -4.13 0.59
CA ASN A 212 -0.49 -4.17 -0.10
C ASN A 212 0.41 -2.99 0.31
N GLY A 213 -0.13 -1.77 0.40
CA GLY A 213 0.61 -0.61 0.88
C GLY A 213 1.17 -0.81 2.28
N ILE A 214 0.38 -1.40 3.19
CA ILE A 214 0.86 -1.76 4.53
C ILE A 214 2.07 -2.69 4.45
N VAL A 215 1.97 -3.76 3.65
CA VAL A 215 3.04 -4.76 3.50
C VAL A 215 4.29 -4.14 2.89
N VAL A 216 4.15 -3.37 1.81
CA VAL A 216 5.28 -2.71 1.13
C VAL A 216 5.99 -1.76 2.08
N ALA A 217 5.26 -0.94 2.84
CA ALA A 217 5.84 -0.03 3.83
C ALA A 217 6.56 -0.78 4.96
N LEU A 218 5.94 -1.82 5.53
CA LEU A 218 6.55 -2.61 6.59
C LEU A 218 7.87 -3.23 6.15
N TYR A 219 7.94 -3.81 4.95
CA TYR A 219 9.16 -4.41 4.43
C TYR A 219 10.20 -3.38 3.99
N ALA A 220 9.79 -2.18 3.55
CA ALA A 220 10.71 -1.06 3.32
C ALA A 220 11.37 -0.60 4.63
N LEU A 221 10.59 -0.47 5.71
CA LEU A 221 11.13 -0.15 7.03
C LEU A 221 12.02 -1.28 7.57
N LYS A 222 11.60 -2.55 7.36
CA LYS A 222 12.40 -3.71 7.74
C LYS A 222 13.76 -3.73 7.07
N VAL A 223 13.84 -3.55 5.76
CA VAL A 223 15.13 -3.57 5.05
C VAL A 223 16.02 -2.40 5.51
N ALA A 224 15.44 -1.23 5.74
CA ALA A 224 16.18 -0.10 6.26
C ALA A 224 16.78 -0.41 7.65
N LYS A 225 16.04 -1.10 8.50
CA LYS A 225 16.47 -1.56 9.82
C LYS A 225 17.56 -2.63 9.72
N ASP A 226 17.32 -3.71 8.96
CA ASP A 226 18.20 -4.86 8.85
C ASP A 226 19.57 -4.49 8.24
N GLU A 227 19.54 -3.64 7.20
CA GLU A 227 20.76 -3.15 6.53
C GLU A 227 21.39 -1.95 7.26
N LYS A 228 20.84 -1.53 8.39
CA LYS A 228 21.32 -0.41 9.21
C LYS A 228 21.53 0.85 8.37
N LEU A 229 20.56 1.16 7.49
CA LEU A 229 20.67 2.33 6.65
C LEU A 229 20.69 3.60 7.50
N PRO A 230 21.55 4.57 7.19
CA PRO A 230 21.59 5.83 7.92
C PRO A 230 20.31 6.63 7.64
N LEU A 231 19.51 6.86 8.67
CA LEU A 231 18.27 7.63 8.58
C LEU A 231 18.51 9.05 9.10
N ALA A 232 18.26 10.05 8.23
CA ALA A 232 18.28 11.46 8.64
C ALA A 232 16.93 11.90 9.24
N ARG A 233 15.88 11.13 8.98
CA ARG A 233 14.49 11.42 9.37
C ARG A 233 13.88 10.23 10.08
N GLN A 234 12.85 10.49 10.88
CA GLN A 234 11.96 9.45 11.36
C GLN A 234 10.95 9.10 10.26
N PHE A 235 10.70 7.83 10.07
CA PHE A 235 9.64 7.32 9.20
C PHE A 235 8.49 6.81 10.06
N LYS A 236 7.25 7.16 9.68
CA LYS A 236 6.03 6.69 10.32
C LYS A 236 5.08 6.15 9.27
N LEU A 237 4.82 4.85 9.33
CA LEU A 237 3.68 4.27 8.63
C LEU A 237 2.44 4.51 9.49
N LEU A 238 1.45 5.17 8.90
CA LEU A 238 0.14 5.44 9.48
C LEU A 238 -0.88 4.59 8.74
N VAL A 239 -1.41 3.58 9.43
CA VAL A 239 -2.41 2.68 8.87
C VAL A 239 -3.78 3.17 9.31
N ASP A 240 -4.54 3.74 8.37
CA ASP A 240 -5.91 4.20 8.54
C ASP A 240 -6.87 3.00 8.64
N THR A 241 -7.94 3.15 9.40
CA THR A 241 -9.00 2.14 9.52
C THR A 241 -10.34 2.59 8.93
N THR A 242 -10.42 3.78 8.34
CA THR A 242 -11.68 4.39 7.87
C THR A 242 -11.59 5.06 6.50
N GLU A 243 -10.56 4.76 5.70
CA GLU A 243 -10.35 5.39 4.39
C GLU A 243 -11.54 5.16 3.47
N GLU A 244 -11.99 3.92 3.35
CA GLU A 244 -13.09 3.45 2.52
C GLU A 244 -14.49 3.82 3.05
N THR A 245 -14.54 4.56 4.14
CA THR A 245 -15.81 4.84 4.83
C THR A 245 -15.97 6.31 5.21
N THR A 246 -15.65 6.68 6.45
CA THR A 246 -15.86 8.03 6.95
C THR A 246 -14.65 8.95 6.79
N GLY A 247 -13.46 8.40 6.60
CA GLY A 247 -12.20 9.14 6.53
C GLY A 247 -11.83 9.85 7.85
N GLU A 248 -12.42 9.43 8.98
CA GLU A 248 -12.28 10.17 10.24
C GLU A 248 -11.01 9.83 11.04
N ALA A 249 -10.37 8.67 10.77
CA ALA A 249 -9.28 8.19 11.60
C ALA A 249 -8.00 9.05 11.46
N ILE A 250 -7.62 9.46 10.27
CA ILE A 250 -6.46 10.35 10.06
C ILE A 250 -6.69 11.75 10.65
N PRO A 251 -7.82 12.42 10.46
CA PRO A 251 -8.14 13.66 11.20
C PRO A 251 -8.09 13.48 12.73
N TYR A 252 -8.60 12.36 13.25
CA TYR A 252 -8.54 12.04 14.69
C TYR A 252 -7.08 11.92 15.17
N TYR A 253 -6.24 11.24 14.40
CA TYR A 253 -4.82 11.10 14.70
C TYR A 253 -4.11 12.47 14.72
N PHE A 254 -4.28 13.31 13.70
CA PHE A 254 -3.62 14.60 13.59
C PHE A 254 -4.16 15.67 14.55
N ALA A 255 -5.32 15.46 15.15
CA ALA A 255 -5.79 16.30 16.25
C ALA A 255 -4.98 16.09 17.55
N ARG A 256 -4.21 14.99 17.63
CA ARG A 256 -3.48 14.55 18.85
C ARG A 256 -1.99 14.36 18.64
N ASN A 257 -1.55 14.30 17.39
CA ASN A 257 -0.16 14.03 17.03
C ASN A 257 0.32 15.06 16.00
N PRO A 258 1.61 15.43 16.01
CA PRO A 258 2.19 16.32 15.00
C PRO A 258 2.03 15.74 13.60
N LYS A 259 1.75 16.60 12.64
CA LYS A 259 1.74 16.22 11.23
C LYS A 259 3.16 15.98 10.73
N PRO A 260 3.40 14.93 9.94
CA PRO A 260 4.69 14.74 9.28
C PRO A 260 5.05 15.91 8.37
N ASN A 261 6.34 16.15 8.21
CA ASN A 261 6.85 17.19 7.30
C ASN A 261 6.63 16.84 5.82
N TYR A 262 6.67 15.53 5.53
CA TYR A 262 6.45 14.96 4.20
C TYR A 262 5.47 13.81 4.33
N ASN A 263 4.62 13.63 3.31
CA ASN A 263 3.65 12.55 3.27
C ASN A 263 3.68 11.83 1.92
N LEU A 264 3.58 10.51 1.97
CA LEU A 264 3.47 9.62 0.84
C LEU A 264 2.29 8.68 1.07
N ALA A 265 1.27 8.71 0.22
CA ALA A 265 0.19 7.74 0.21
C ALA A 265 0.55 6.58 -0.74
N LEU A 266 0.36 5.34 -0.28
CA LEU A 266 0.64 4.13 -1.06
C LEU A 266 -0.60 3.61 -1.79
N ASP A 267 -1.71 4.31 -1.63
CA ASP A 267 -3.00 4.01 -2.23
C ASP A 267 -3.14 4.72 -3.58
N GLY A 268 -2.51 4.19 -4.59
CA GLY A 268 -2.53 4.78 -5.92
C GLY A 268 -1.78 3.98 -6.98
N GLY A 269 -1.96 4.37 -8.24
CA GLY A 269 -1.29 3.76 -9.38
C GLY A 269 0.21 4.07 -9.42
N TYR A 270 1.00 3.10 -9.85
CA TYR A 270 2.44 3.27 -10.05
C TYR A 270 2.76 3.89 -11.42
N PRO A 271 3.85 4.67 -11.57
CA PRO A 271 4.86 4.96 -10.54
C PRO A 271 4.47 6.07 -9.56
N VAL A 272 3.65 7.03 -9.96
CA VAL A 272 3.21 8.17 -9.11
C VAL A 272 1.91 8.74 -9.68
N VAL A 273 0.93 8.94 -8.83
CA VAL A 273 -0.29 9.73 -9.10
C VAL A 273 -0.08 11.14 -8.58
N ILE A 274 -0.17 12.13 -9.43
CA ILE A 274 0.05 13.55 -9.09
C ILE A 274 -1.25 14.37 -9.06
N ALA A 275 -2.34 13.79 -9.53
CA ALA A 275 -3.66 14.43 -9.54
C ALA A 275 -4.76 13.37 -9.62
N GLU A 276 -5.86 13.64 -8.95
CA GLU A 276 -7.06 12.80 -8.95
C GLU A 276 -8.30 13.62 -9.22
N LYS A 277 -9.39 12.94 -9.60
CA LYS A 277 -10.71 13.56 -9.74
C LYS A 277 -11.27 13.88 -8.35
N GLY A 278 -11.99 15.00 -8.26
CA GLY A 278 -12.75 15.29 -7.05
C GLY A 278 -13.87 14.27 -6.84
N TYR A 279 -14.13 13.95 -5.56
CA TYR A 279 -15.23 13.11 -5.12
C TYR A 279 -16.27 13.97 -4.41
N GLY A 280 -17.54 13.65 -4.59
CA GLY A 280 -18.63 14.30 -3.90
C GLY A 280 -19.84 13.39 -3.78
N THR A 281 -20.46 13.37 -2.61
CA THR A 281 -21.69 12.62 -2.33
C THR A 281 -22.89 13.57 -2.27
N VAL A 282 -23.96 13.21 -2.95
CA VAL A 282 -25.26 13.89 -2.84
C VAL A 282 -26.22 12.97 -2.10
N MET A 283 -26.73 13.45 -0.97
CA MET A 283 -27.75 12.76 -0.21
C MET A 283 -29.12 13.37 -0.50
N ALA A 284 -30.06 12.56 -1.02
CA ALA A 284 -31.45 12.94 -1.22
C ALA A 284 -32.35 12.16 -0.24
N SER A 285 -33.09 12.88 0.59
CA SER A 285 -34.03 12.29 1.53
C SER A 285 -35.47 12.56 1.07
N PHE A 286 -36.27 11.50 1.03
CA PHE A 286 -37.64 11.58 0.63
C PHE A 286 -38.55 11.24 1.82
N ARG A 287 -39.61 12.07 2.03
CA ARG A 287 -40.60 11.75 3.07
C ARG A 287 -41.42 10.53 2.64
N ARG A 288 -41.56 9.56 3.53
CA ARG A 288 -42.50 8.47 3.35
C ARG A 288 -43.95 9.04 3.25
N ARG A 289 -44.68 8.54 2.29
CA ARG A 289 -46.09 8.83 2.12
C ARG A 289 -46.87 7.51 2.18
N PRO A 290 -48.12 7.47 2.70
CA PRO A 290 -48.96 6.31 2.60
C PRO A 290 -49.16 5.94 1.12
N ALA A 291 -49.19 4.65 0.81
CA ALA A 291 -49.47 4.17 -0.53
C ALA A 291 -50.90 4.59 -0.91
N THR A 292 -51.05 5.14 -2.09
CA THR A 292 -52.38 5.60 -2.57
C THR A 292 -53.11 4.51 -3.30
N GLY A 293 -52.44 3.44 -3.69
CA GLY A 293 -52.95 2.36 -4.53
C GLY A 293 -53.27 2.80 -5.95
N LYS A 294 -52.87 4.00 -6.36
CA LYS A 294 -53.07 4.56 -7.69
C LYS A 294 -51.75 4.81 -8.39
N GLY A 295 -51.54 4.15 -9.52
CA GLY A 295 -50.33 4.30 -10.32
C GLY A 295 -49.15 3.47 -9.80
N ALA A 296 -47.95 3.73 -10.35
CA ALA A 296 -46.73 3.06 -9.94
C ALA A 296 -46.17 3.72 -8.67
N GLU A 297 -45.93 2.94 -7.64
CA GLU A 297 -45.35 3.38 -6.37
C GLU A 297 -44.06 2.61 -6.09
N VAL A 298 -42.98 3.33 -5.75
CA VAL A 298 -41.75 2.70 -5.31
C VAL A 298 -41.87 2.44 -3.83
N THR A 299 -41.92 1.17 -3.46
CA THR A 299 -42.05 0.73 -2.06
C THR A 299 -40.68 0.48 -1.40
N GLN A 300 -39.67 0.13 -2.21
CA GLN A 300 -38.32 -0.08 -1.77
C GLN A 300 -37.34 0.20 -2.91
N LEU A 301 -36.21 0.83 -2.59
CA LEU A 301 -35.09 0.99 -3.49
C LEU A 301 -33.81 0.63 -2.72
N THR A 302 -33.09 -0.38 -3.20
CA THR A 302 -31.81 -0.80 -2.61
C THR A 302 -30.81 -1.04 -3.73
N GLY A 303 -29.55 -0.72 -3.50
CA GLY A 303 -28.49 -0.95 -4.46
C GLY A 303 -27.12 -0.50 -3.93
N GLY A 304 -26.07 -1.20 -4.34
CA GLY A 304 -24.70 -0.98 -3.87
C GLY A 304 -24.44 -1.49 -2.46
N LEU A 305 -23.18 -1.63 -2.14
CA LEU A 305 -22.68 -2.05 -0.82
C LEU A 305 -21.91 -0.91 -0.13
N ALA A 306 -21.39 0.04 -0.91
CA ALA A 306 -20.69 1.23 -0.45
C ALA A 306 -20.90 2.39 -1.43
N THR A 307 -20.69 3.63 -0.97
CA THR A 307 -20.94 4.85 -1.76
C THR A 307 -19.93 5.05 -2.89
N ASN A 308 -18.75 4.47 -2.77
CA ASN A 308 -17.66 4.48 -3.76
C ASN A 308 -17.72 3.29 -4.75
N GLN A 309 -18.74 2.41 -4.64
CA GLN A 309 -18.93 1.28 -5.56
C GLN A 309 -20.06 1.52 -6.56
N ILE A 310 -19.82 1.13 -7.83
CA ILE A 310 -20.88 1.06 -8.82
C ILE A 310 -21.76 -0.17 -8.50
N PRO A 311 -23.06 0.01 -8.25
CA PRO A 311 -23.95 -1.10 -7.93
C PRO A 311 -24.04 -2.10 -9.08
N SER A 312 -23.68 -3.35 -8.85
CA SER A 312 -23.89 -4.46 -9.81
C SER A 312 -25.33 -4.97 -9.83
N THR A 313 -26.09 -4.72 -8.76
CA THR A 313 -27.48 -5.13 -8.60
C THR A 313 -28.29 -4.04 -7.93
N SER A 314 -29.55 -3.85 -8.37
CA SER A 314 -30.53 -3.00 -7.70
C SER A 314 -31.85 -3.73 -7.59
N VAL A 315 -32.53 -3.62 -6.46
CA VAL A 315 -33.90 -4.15 -6.26
C VAL A 315 -34.88 -2.99 -6.25
N ARG A 316 -35.93 -3.10 -7.05
CA ARG A 316 -37.02 -2.13 -7.15
C ARG A 316 -38.37 -2.85 -7.02
N PRO A 317 -38.81 -3.15 -5.82
CA PRO A 317 -40.20 -3.58 -5.67
C PRO A 317 -41.14 -2.41 -6.02
N CYS A 318 -41.96 -2.61 -7.04
CA CYS A 318 -43.02 -1.68 -7.40
C CYS A 318 -44.40 -2.36 -7.21
N SER A 319 -45.31 -1.66 -6.58
CA SER A 319 -46.68 -2.14 -6.37
C SER A 319 -47.63 -1.74 -7.54
N ALA A 320 -47.22 -1.87 -8.79
CA ALA A 320 -48.11 -1.76 -9.94
C ALA A 320 -47.47 -2.12 -11.29
N THR A 321 -48.26 -2.39 -12.29
CA THR A 321 -48.04 -3.01 -13.59
C THR A 321 -47.19 -2.19 -14.62
N THR A 322 -46.36 -1.24 -14.18
CA THR A 322 -45.53 -0.42 -15.08
C THR A 322 -44.08 -0.68 -14.87
N GLN A 323 -43.42 -1.31 -15.84
CA GLN A 323 -41.94 -1.42 -15.89
C GLN A 323 -41.35 -0.02 -16.09
N LEU A 324 -40.65 0.48 -15.07
CA LEU A 324 -39.78 1.63 -15.21
C LEU A 324 -38.50 1.19 -15.91
N TYR A 325 -38.32 1.59 -17.15
CA TYR A 325 -37.10 1.41 -17.92
C TYR A 325 -36.09 2.46 -17.49
N TRP A 326 -34.93 2.04 -17.01
CA TRP A 326 -33.78 2.89 -16.85
C TRP A 326 -32.77 2.53 -17.94
N PRO A 327 -32.28 3.46 -18.76
CA PRO A 327 -31.28 3.14 -19.76
C PRO A 327 -29.97 2.69 -19.08
N ARG A 328 -29.39 1.64 -19.59
CA ARG A 328 -28.03 1.25 -19.22
C ARG A 328 -27.07 2.31 -19.75
N ALA A 329 -26.20 2.85 -18.88
CA ALA A 329 -25.07 3.68 -19.29
C ALA A 329 -23.98 2.84 -19.95
#